data_d017db072d669290459f452aa73a2fbf
#
_entry.id   d017db072d669290459f452aa73a2fbf
#
_cell.length_a   1.000
_cell.length_b   1.000
_cell.length_c   1.000
_cell.angle_alpha   90.00
_cell.angle_beta   90.00
_cell.angle_gamma   90.00
#
_symmetry.space_group_name_H-M   'P 1'
#
loop_
_entity.id
_entity.type
_entity.pdbx_description
1 polymer ?
#
loop_
_entity_poly.entity_id
_entity_poly.type
_entity_poly.pdbx_seq_one_letter_code
_entity_poly.pdbx_strand_id
1 'polypeptide(L)'
;WISWGFGLIASALMARQIALQVKGVHYPLLVASAYSGMLVWHAGLSASIPLKIAATDGDELSALLEGNTIPLSETIFSWESLTICLILFVTLPLVNRLMLPPPAETIEVEPHKININTNPDIKISTPANYVENHRLPTFLLGLLGVYYLVDYITYDGVIGLNTINFIFLVAGLLLHQSPASYLAALSEAVKGLCGVVLQFPLYAGIMGMMVGSGLAASM
;
A
#
# COMPACT_ATOMS: atom_id res chain seq x y z
N TRP A 1 -5.77 1.72 -6.05
CA TRP A 1 -6.58 2.91 -5.79
C TRP A 1 -6.88 3.13 -4.31
N ILE A 2 -7.22 2.11 -3.55
CA ILE A 2 -7.52 2.23 -2.10
C ILE A 2 -6.25 2.62 -1.34
N SER A 3 -5.17 1.85 -1.50
CA SER A 3 -3.86 2.13 -0.93
C SER A 3 -2.78 1.57 -1.84
N TRP A 4 -1.78 2.37 -2.16
CA TRP A 4 -0.67 1.93 -3.01
C TRP A 4 0.15 0.84 -2.33
N GLY A 5 0.45 0.99 -1.03
CA GLY A 5 1.21 0.00 -0.27
C GLY A 5 0.47 -1.33 -0.11
N PHE A 6 -0.82 -1.28 0.25
CA PHE A 6 -1.66 -2.47 0.32
C PHE A 6 -1.80 -3.13 -1.07
N GLY A 7 -2.05 -2.33 -2.11
CA GLY A 7 -2.17 -2.83 -3.48
C GLY A 7 -0.91 -3.56 -3.94
N LEU A 8 0.27 -3.01 -3.66
CA LEU A 8 1.55 -3.61 -4.01
C LEU A 8 1.76 -4.97 -3.31
N ILE A 9 1.51 -5.03 -2.01
CA ILE A 9 1.66 -6.28 -1.23
C ILE A 9 0.62 -7.31 -1.64
N ALA A 10 -0.65 -6.92 -1.75
CA ALA A 10 -1.73 -7.82 -2.15
C ALA A 10 -1.51 -8.41 -3.55
N SER A 11 -1.11 -7.56 -4.52
CA SER A 11 -0.83 -8.01 -5.87
C SER A 11 0.40 -8.93 -5.95
N ALA A 12 1.45 -8.67 -5.16
CA ALA A 12 2.61 -9.54 -5.06
C ALA A 12 2.25 -10.91 -4.47
N LEU A 13 1.43 -10.94 -3.40
CA LEU A 13 0.93 -12.19 -2.80
C LEU A 13 0.03 -12.95 -3.76
N MET A 14 -0.86 -12.27 -4.48
CA MET A 14 -1.70 -12.91 -5.50
C MET A 14 -0.87 -13.47 -6.64
N ALA A 15 0.10 -12.72 -7.17
CA ALA A 15 1.00 -13.21 -8.22
C ALA A 15 1.77 -14.44 -7.75
N ARG A 16 2.27 -14.43 -6.52
CA ARG A 16 2.92 -15.59 -5.91
C ARG A 16 2.00 -16.81 -5.85
N GLN A 17 0.77 -16.64 -5.35
CA GLN A 17 -0.19 -17.75 -5.25
C GLN A 17 -0.60 -18.29 -6.61
N ILE A 18 -0.81 -17.43 -7.60
CA ILE A 18 -1.10 -17.83 -8.98
C ILE A 18 0.07 -18.64 -9.55
N ALA A 19 1.30 -18.16 -9.37
CA ALA A 19 2.49 -18.85 -9.85
C ALA A 19 2.69 -20.24 -9.21
N LEU A 20 2.27 -20.43 -7.96
CA LEU A 20 2.35 -21.71 -7.26
C LEU A 20 1.24 -22.70 -7.66
N GLN A 21 0.06 -22.21 -8.00
CA GLN A 21 -1.13 -23.04 -8.21
C GLN A 21 -1.46 -23.27 -9.68
N VAL A 22 -1.09 -22.34 -10.56
CA VAL A 22 -1.46 -22.38 -11.98
C VAL A 22 -0.21 -22.69 -12.82
N LYS A 23 -0.24 -23.80 -13.54
CA LYS A 23 0.81 -24.18 -14.50
C LYS A 23 0.67 -23.38 -15.81
N GLY A 24 1.75 -23.18 -16.52
CA GLY A 24 1.74 -22.48 -17.81
C GLY A 24 1.65 -20.95 -17.66
N VAL A 25 1.89 -20.39 -16.49
CA VAL A 25 1.88 -18.95 -16.27
C VAL A 25 3.25 -18.35 -16.54
N HIS A 26 3.32 -17.38 -17.46
CA HIS A 26 4.56 -16.63 -17.70
C HIS A 26 4.85 -15.70 -16.52
N TYR A 27 5.77 -16.14 -15.63
CA TYR A 27 6.05 -15.46 -14.35
C TYR A 27 6.52 -14.01 -14.49
N PRO A 28 7.43 -13.64 -15.43
CA PRO A 28 7.82 -12.24 -15.61
C PRO A 28 6.65 -11.31 -15.93
N LEU A 29 5.73 -11.73 -16.81
CA LEU A 29 4.54 -10.93 -17.12
C LEU A 29 3.55 -10.89 -15.97
N LEU A 30 3.41 -11.97 -15.19
CA LEU A 30 2.58 -11.98 -14.00
C LEU A 30 3.05 -10.95 -12.97
N VAL A 31 4.37 -10.86 -12.74
CA VAL A 31 4.96 -9.85 -11.85
C VAL A 31 4.77 -8.44 -12.40
N ALA A 32 5.00 -8.23 -13.70
CA ALA A 32 4.77 -6.95 -14.35
C ALA A 32 3.31 -6.51 -14.26
N SER A 33 2.37 -7.45 -14.46
CA SER A 33 0.92 -7.20 -14.31
C SER A 33 0.54 -6.84 -12.88
N ALA A 34 1.11 -7.53 -11.89
CA ALA A 34 0.90 -7.22 -10.47
C ALA A 34 1.38 -5.80 -10.12
N TYR A 35 2.49 -5.36 -10.73
CA TYR A 35 3.04 -4.02 -10.51
C TYR A 35 2.32 -2.93 -11.29
N SER A 36 1.69 -3.25 -12.43
CA SER A 36 1.05 -2.25 -13.32
C SER A 36 -0.05 -1.41 -12.64
N GLY A 37 -0.67 -1.94 -11.57
CA GLY A 37 -1.62 -1.19 -10.75
C GLY A 37 -1.05 0.07 -10.07
N MET A 38 0.28 0.19 -9.97
CA MET A 38 0.95 1.40 -9.45
C MET A 38 0.74 2.64 -10.33
N LEU A 39 0.33 2.50 -11.58
CA LEU A 39 0.06 3.66 -12.46
C LEU A 39 -1.01 4.61 -11.89
N VAL A 40 -1.93 4.10 -11.09
CA VAL A 40 -3.02 4.90 -10.49
C VAL A 40 -2.79 5.24 -9.01
N TRP A 41 -1.56 5.13 -8.51
CA TRP A 41 -1.28 5.31 -7.07
C TRP A 41 -1.58 6.72 -6.56
N HIS A 42 -1.30 7.77 -7.36
CA HIS A 42 -1.59 9.16 -7.03
C HIS A 42 -3.06 9.56 -7.19
N ALA A 43 -3.84 8.77 -7.89
CA ALA A 43 -5.28 8.98 -8.06
C ALA A 43 -6.13 8.24 -7.01
N GLY A 44 -5.50 7.59 -6.02
CA GLY A 44 -6.19 6.81 -4.99
C GLY A 44 -6.25 7.47 -3.63
N LEU A 45 -6.96 6.83 -2.70
CA LEU A 45 -7.18 7.30 -1.33
C LEU A 45 -5.90 7.36 -0.46
N SER A 46 -4.79 6.82 -0.92
CA SER A 46 -3.48 6.92 -0.27
C SER A 46 -2.51 7.84 -1.01
N ALA A 47 -3.00 8.66 -1.93
CA ALA A 47 -2.21 9.65 -2.64
C ALA A 47 -1.76 10.75 -1.68
N SER A 48 -0.47 10.84 -1.41
CA SER A 48 0.08 11.74 -0.39
C SER A 48 -0.15 13.21 -0.71
N ILE A 49 0.00 13.63 -1.97
CA ILE A 49 -0.19 15.03 -2.39
C ILE A 49 -1.65 15.46 -2.27
N PRO A 50 -2.63 14.79 -2.90
CA PRO A 50 -4.04 15.16 -2.75
C PRO A 50 -4.52 15.20 -1.31
N LEU A 51 -4.07 14.25 -0.48
CA LEU A 51 -4.44 14.21 0.94
C LEU A 51 -3.80 15.35 1.75
N LYS A 52 -2.58 15.75 1.41
CA LYS A 52 -1.91 16.88 2.08
C LYS A 52 -2.55 18.22 1.73
N ILE A 53 -2.89 18.45 0.47
CA ILE A 53 -3.52 19.70 0.05
C ILE A 53 -4.99 19.81 0.48
N ALA A 54 -5.64 18.69 0.81
CA ALA A 54 -6.97 18.67 1.40
C ALA A 54 -6.96 18.92 2.92
N ALA A 55 -5.83 18.66 3.59
CA ALA A 55 -5.65 18.90 5.01
C ALA A 55 -4.82 20.19 5.24
N THR A 56 -5.25 21.05 6.15
CA THR A 56 -4.53 22.28 6.54
C THR A 56 -3.39 21.97 7.50
N ASP A 57 -2.46 21.13 7.12
CA ASP A 57 -1.37 20.71 8.03
C ASP A 57 -0.10 21.54 7.87
N GLY A 58 -0.14 22.88 8.01
CA GLY A 58 1.04 23.73 8.29
C GLY A 58 2.36 23.52 7.51
N ASP A 59 2.37 22.64 6.52
CA ASP A 59 3.52 22.28 5.68
C ASP A 59 3.83 23.37 4.64
N GLU A 60 5.04 23.36 4.05
CA GLU A 60 5.46 24.25 2.96
C GLU A 60 4.43 24.31 1.81
N LEU A 61 3.68 23.24 1.59
CA LEU A 61 2.65 23.14 0.56
C LEU A 61 1.43 24.02 0.90
N SER A 62 1.06 24.17 2.18
CA SER A 62 -0.01 25.05 2.60
C SER A 62 0.37 26.54 2.48
N ALA A 63 1.67 26.84 2.59
CA ALA A 63 2.17 28.18 2.32
C ALA A 63 2.05 28.56 0.83
N LEU A 64 2.27 27.59 -0.09
CA LEU A 64 2.07 27.78 -1.53
C LEU A 64 0.59 27.97 -1.91
N LEU A 65 -0.31 27.42 -1.15
CA LEU A 65 -1.76 27.53 -1.34
C LEU A 65 -2.38 28.74 -0.58
N GLU A 66 -1.54 29.61 0.01
CA GLU A 66 -1.98 30.79 0.77
C GLU A 66 -2.99 30.43 1.90
N GLY A 67 -2.85 29.25 2.48
CA GLY A 67 -3.75 28.73 3.50
C GLY A 67 -5.09 28.17 2.99
N ASN A 68 -5.30 28.14 1.68
CA ASN A 68 -6.47 27.49 1.07
C ASN A 68 -6.30 25.96 1.02
N THR A 69 -7.40 25.22 1.19
CA THR A 69 -7.44 23.77 0.99
C THR A 69 -8.12 23.43 -0.32
N ILE A 70 -7.64 22.39 -1.00
CA ILE A 70 -8.28 21.85 -2.18
C ILE A 70 -8.99 20.55 -1.78
N PRO A 71 -10.32 20.48 -1.86
CA PRO A 71 -11.07 19.31 -1.41
C PRO A 71 -10.78 18.09 -2.30
N LEU A 72 -10.93 16.90 -1.74
CA LEU A 72 -10.73 15.64 -2.47
C LEU A 72 -11.65 15.49 -3.68
N SER A 73 -12.79 16.16 -3.68
CA SER A 73 -13.71 16.22 -4.83
C SER A 73 -13.11 16.86 -6.08
N GLU A 74 -12.15 17.77 -5.89
CA GLU A 74 -11.45 18.46 -6.98
C GLU A 74 -10.14 17.77 -7.38
N THR A 75 -9.72 16.74 -6.66
CA THR A 75 -8.50 16.00 -6.90
C THR A 75 -8.77 14.52 -7.21
N ILE A 76 -8.84 13.66 -6.18
CA ILE A 76 -9.01 12.21 -6.33
C ILE A 76 -10.38 11.87 -6.95
N PHE A 77 -11.42 12.58 -6.53
CA PHE A 77 -12.80 12.36 -6.99
C PHE A 77 -13.22 13.32 -8.12
N SER A 78 -12.27 14.05 -8.72
CA SER A 78 -12.58 14.85 -9.90
C SER A 78 -12.99 13.94 -11.07
N TRP A 79 -13.82 14.46 -11.97
CA TRP A 79 -14.27 13.73 -13.16
C TRP A 79 -13.10 13.28 -14.03
N GLU A 80 -12.10 14.13 -14.19
CA GLU A 80 -10.89 13.87 -14.97
C GLU A 80 -10.10 12.70 -14.37
N SER A 81 -9.84 12.74 -13.06
CA SER A 81 -9.10 11.70 -12.34
C SER A 81 -9.81 10.35 -12.42
N LEU A 82 -11.12 10.33 -12.17
CA LEU A 82 -11.94 9.12 -12.27
C LEU A 82 -12.00 8.56 -13.68
N THR A 83 -12.10 9.43 -14.70
CA THR A 83 -12.09 9.01 -16.11
C THR A 83 -10.77 8.36 -16.49
N ILE A 84 -9.64 8.97 -16.12
CA ILE A 84 -8.30 8.40 -16.35
C ILE A 84 -8.17 7.05 -15.65
N CYS A 85 -8.59 6.94 -14.40
CA CYS A 85 -8.58 5.68 -13.65
C CYS A 85 -9.40 4.60 -14.34
N LEU A 86 -10.59 4.93 -14.84
CA LEU A 86 -11.45 4.00 -15.56
C LEU A 86 -10.81 3.52 -16.86
N ILE A 87 -10.25 4.44 -17.64
CA ILE A 87 -9.52 4.10 -18.87
C ILE A 87 -8.37 3.16 -18.56
N LEU A 88 -7.54 3.46 -17.55
CA LEU A 88 -6.42 2.61 -17.15
C LEU A 88 -6.89 1.26 -16.62
N PHE A 89 -7.97 1.20 -15.87
CA PHE A 89 -8.57 -0.04 -15.37
C PHE A 89 -8.96 -1.01 -16.50
N VAL A 90 -9.40 -0.48 -17.64
CA VAL A 90 -9.73 -1.29 -18.82
C VAL A 90 -8.51 -1.57 -19.70
N THR A 91 -7.66 -0.58 -19.92
CA THR A 91 -6.54 -0.70 -20.87
C THR A 91 -5.38 -1.55 -20.33
N LEU A 92 -5.06 -1.46 -19.03
CA LEU A 92 -3.95 -2.23 -18.45
C LEU A 92 -4.13 -3.76 -18.58
N PRO A 93 -5.28 -4.35 -18.23
CA PRO A 93 -5.49 -5.79 -18.44
C PRO A 93 -5.43 -6.18 -19.92
N LEU A 94 -5.92 -5.33 -20.82
CA LEU A 94 -5.85 -5.58 -22.27
C LEU A 94 -4.41 -5.58 -22.77
N VAL A 95 -3.61 -4.60 -22.36
CA VAL A 95 -2.18 -4.54 -22.70
C VAL A 95 -1.44 -5.75 -22.14
N ASN A 96 -1.64 -6.08 -20.86
CA ASN A 96 -1.03 -7.24 -20.25
C ASN A 96 -1.39 -8.55 -20.99
N ARG A 97 -2.64 -8.66 -21.44
CA ARG A 97 -3.07 -9.81 -22.25
C ARG A 97 -2.38 -9.86 -23.61
N LEU A 98 -2.20 -8.72 -24.28
CA LEU A 98 -1.52 -8.63 -25.57
C LEU A 98 -0.02 -8.93 -25.47
N MET A 99 0.57 -8.76 -24.29
CA MET A 99 1.97 -9.06 -23.99
C MET A 99 2.22 -10.54 -23.66
N LEU A 100 1.19 -11.40 -23.63
CA LEU A 100 1.37 -12.83 -23.36
C LEU A 100 2.23 -13.47 -24.45
N PRO A 101 3.35 -14.11 -24.08
CA PRO A 101 4.16 -14.84 -25.06
C PRO A 101 3.45 -16.12 -25.50
N PRO A 102 3.86 -16.69 -26.65
CA PRO A 102 3.39 -18.01 -27.06
C PRO A 102 3.78 -19.07 -26.02
N PRO A 103 3.04 -20.19 -25.92
CA PRO A 103 3.30 -21.23 -24.90
C PRO A 103 4.74 -21.79 -24.91
N ALA A 104 5.41 -21.79 -26.05
CA ALA A 104 6.79 -22.25 -26.18
C ALA A 104 7.84 -21.34 -25.51
N GLU A 105 7.51 -20.07 -25.30
CA GLU A 105 8.37 -19.06 -24.69
C GLU A 105 7.95 -18.74 -23.24
N THR A 106 7.03 -19.51 -22.68
CA THR A 106 6.56 -19.32 -21.31
C THR A 106 7.65 -19.68 -20.30
N ILE A 107 7.98 -18.73 -19.43
CA ILE A 107 8.96 -18.91 -18.35
C ILE A 107 8.16 -19.10 -17.05
N GLU A 108 8.14 -20.34 -16.56
CA GLU A 108 7.56 -20.67 -15.26
C GLU A 108 8.60 -20.49 -14.14
N VAL A 109 8.12 -20.22 -12.94
CA VAL A 109 8.99 -20.16 -11.75
C VAL A 109 9.01 -21.51 -11.05
N GLU A 110 10.18 -21.88 -10.55
CA GLU A 110 10.34 -23.09 -9.74
C GLU A 110 9.70 -22.87 -8.35
N PRO A 111 8.74 -23.71 -7.93
CA PRO A 111 7.99 -23.51 -6.69
C PRO A 111 8.87 -23.37 -5.44
N HIS A 112 10.04 -24.02 -5.38
CA HIS A 112 10.94 -23.95 -4.23
C HIS A 112 11.58 -22.57 -4.05
N LYS A 113 11.68 -21.75 -5.12
CA LYS A 113 12.27 -20.39 -5.04
C LYS A 113 11.32 -19.36 -4.43
N ILE A 114 10.01 -19.62 -4.45
CA ILE A 114 9.00 -18.69 -3.95
C ILE A 114 8.23 -19.20 -2.72
N ASN A 115 8.53 -20.41 -2.27
CA ASN A 115 7.88 -20.97 -1.08
C ASN A 115 8.58 -20.45 0.19
N ILE A 116 7.94 -19.49 0.87
CA ILE A 116 8.39 -18.99 2.17
C ILE A 116 7.59 -19.74 3.24
N ASN A 117 8.28 -20.51 4.08
CA ASN A 117 7.66 -21.14 5.26
C ASN A 117 7.23 -20.05 6.25
N THR A 118 5.95 -19.75 6.29
CA THR A 118 5.37 -18.69 7.13
C THR A 118 4.79 -19.19 8.46
N ASN A 119 4.91 -20.48 8.77
CA ASN A 119 4.46 -21.01 10.05
C ASN A 119 5.64 -21.24 11.00
N PRO A 120 5.91 -20.34 11.94
CA PRO A 120 6.73 -20.69 13.09
C PRO A 120 5.98 -21.69 13.96
N ASP A 121 6.64 -22.80 14.34
CA ASP A 121 6.13 -23.73 15.37
C ASP A 121 6.03 -22.99 16.71
N ILE A 122 4.86 -22.48 17.04
CA ILE A 122 4.60 -21.72 18.26
C ILE A 122 4.41 -22.73 19.42
N LYS A 123 5.48 -22.96 20.17
CA LYS A 123 5.39 -23.70 21.45
C LYS A 123 4.90 -22.74 22.54
N ILE A 124 3.66 -22.90 22.98
CA ILE A 124 3.09 -22.15 24.11
C ILE A 124 3.67 -22.75 25.40
N SER A 125 4.70 -22.12 25.96
CA SER A 125 5.40 -22.61 27.15
C SER A 125 5.33 -21.68 28.35
N THR A 126 4.89 -20.42 28.18
CA THR A 126 4.82 -19.41 29.24
C THR A 126 3.48 -18.66 29.21
N PRO A 127 3.04 -18.06 30.35
CA PRO A 127 1.83 -17.23 30.38
C PRO A 127 1.90 -16.05 29.39
N ALA A 128 3.07 -15.48 29.15
CA ALA A 128 3.27 -14.42 28.16
C ALA A 128 2.95 -14.94 26.74
N ASN A 129 3.50 -16.09 26.36
CA ASN A 129 3.21 -16.73 25.07
C ASN A 129 1.73 -17.05 24.88
N TYR A 130 1.02 -17.36 25.98
CA TYR A 130 -0.44 -17.57 25.91
C TYR A 130 -1.17 -16.28 25.50
N VAL A 131 -0.84 -15.14 26.13
CA VAL A 131 -1.44 -13.84 25.82
C VAL A 131 -1.09 -13.38 24.40
N GLU A 132 0.19 -13.55 24.00
CA GLU A 132 0.64 -13.18 22.66
C GLU A 132 -0.01 -13.99 21.53
N ASN A 133 -0.42 -15.23 21.81
CA ASN A 133 -1.08 -16.09 20.82
C ASN A 133 -2.59 -16.11 20.94
N HIS A 134 -3.18 -15.39 21.90
CA HIS A 134 -4.62 -15.32 22.08
C HIS A 134 -5.24 -14.18 21.25
N ARG A 135 -6.46 -14.38 20.74
CA ARG A 135 -7.19 -13.39 19.94
C ARG A 135 -7.64 -12.15 20.72
N LEU A 136 -7.85 -12.30 22.02
CA LEU A 136 -8.48 -11.27 22.84
C LEU A 136 -7.74 -9.92 22.83
N PRO A 137 -6.39 -9.86 22.95
CA PRO A 137 -5.68 -8.60 22.92
C PRO A 137 -5.82 -7.83 21.61
N THR A 138 -5.67 -8.51 20.47
CA THR A 138 -5.82 -7.87 19.14
C THR A 138 -7.27 -7.42 18.90
N PHE A 139 -8.24 -8.20 19.34
CA PHE A 139 -9.65 -7.88 19.21
C PHE A 139 -10.03 -6.66 20.05
N LEU A 140 -9.60 -6.60 21.32
CA LEU A 140 -9.87 -5.46 22.21
C LEU A 140 -9.20 -4.18 21.70
N LEU A 141 -7.93 -4.24 21.30
CA LEU A 141 -7.23 -3.12 20.72
C LEU A 141 -7.86 -2.67 19.40
N GLY A 142 -8.26 -3.62 18.56
CA GLY A 142 -8.96 -3.33 17.32
C GLY A 142 -10.30 -2.65 17.55
N LEU A 143 -11.11 -3.10 18.54
CA LEU A 143 -12.38 -2.45 18.91
C LEU A 143 -12.18 -1.04 19.43
N LEU A 144 -11.17 -0.81 20.28
CA LEU A 144 -10.81 0.54 20.74
C LEU A 144 -10.42 1.44 19.56
N GLY A 145 -9.65 0.89 18.60
CA GLY A 145 -9.28 1.61 17.37
C GLY A 145 -10.50 1.95 16.50
N VAL A 146 -11.44 1.02 16.34
CA VAL A 146 -12.72 1.29 15.63
C VAL A 146 -13.54 2.36 16.35
N TYR A 147 -13.67 2.26 17.66
CA TYR A 147 -14.38 3.28 18.46
C TYR A 147 -13.77 4.67 18.23
N TYR A 148 -12.44 4.79 18.35
CA TYR A 148 -11.74 6.05 18.10
C TYR A 148 -11.96 6.56 16.68
N LEU A 149 -11.90 5.69 15.65
CA LEU A 149 -12.14 6.08 14.26
C LEU A 149 -13.56 6.61 14.04
N VAL A 150 -14.56 5.94 14.62
CA VAL A 150 -15.96 6.38 14.52
C VAL A 150 -16.14 7.73 15.18
N ASP A 151 -15.60 7.91 16.39
CA ASP A 151 -15.64 9.17 17.12
C ASP A 151 -14.96 10.30 16.33
N TYR A 152 -13.71 10.07 15.88
CA TYR A 152 -12.94 11.03 15.09
C TYR A 152 -13.65 11.45 13.80
N ILE A 153 -14.15 10.50 13.01
CA ILE A 153 -14.82 10.81 11.73
C ILE A 153 -16.15 11.56 11.98
N THR A 154 -16.82 11.29 13.10
CA THR A 154 -18.10 11.91 13.42
C THR A 154 -17.94 13.35 13.89
N TYR A 155 -16.89 13.66 14.65
CA TYR A 155 -16.71 14.98 15.27
C TYR A 155 -15.70 15.86 14.54
N ASP A 156 -14.56 15.33 14.09
CA ASP A 156 -13.49 16.09 13.45
C ASP A 156 -13.52 16.03 11.91
N GLY A 157 -14.08 14.96 11.37
CA GLY A 157 -14.49 14.85 9.96
C GLY A 157 -13.38 14.84 8.89
N VAL A 158 -12.11 15.05 9.23
CA VAL A 158 -11.01 15.18 8.25
C VAL A 158 -10.37 13.81 7.98
N ILE A 159 -10.57 13.30 6.76
CA ILE A 159 -9.90 12.08 6.32
C ILE A 159 -8.56 12.46 5.69
N GLY A 160 -7.51 12.45 6.51
CA GLY A 160 -6.13 12.68 6.10
C GLY A 160 -5.32 11.38 5.98
N LEU A 161 -4.04 11.52 5.63
CA LEU A 161 -3.12 10.39 5.50
C LEU A 161 -2.99 9.58 6.80
N ASN A 162 -2.94 10.27 7.94
CA ASN A 162 -2.85 9.64 9.27
C ASN A 162 -4.09 8.80 9.59
N THR A 163 -5.28 9.30 9.24
CA THR A 163 -6.55 8.59 9.41
C THR A 163 -6.56 7.30 8.60
N ILE A 164 -6.12 7.35 7.34
CA ILE A 164 -6.02 6.17 6.48
C ILE A 164 -5.00 5.17 7.02
N ASN A 165 -3.81 5.62 7.44
CA ASN A 165 -2.81 4.75 8.05
C ASN A 165 -3.35 4.08 9.32
N PHE A 166 -4.09 4.81 10.15
CA PHE A 166 -4.69 4.27 11.35
C PHE A 166 -5.81 3.26 11.04
N ILE A 167 -6.62 3.50 9.99
CA ILE A 167 -7.60 2.51 9.49
C ILE A 167 -6.91 1.20 9.12
N PHE A 168 -5.79 1.24 8.38
CA PHE A 168 -5.04 0.03 8.02
C PHE A 168 -4.43 -0.66 9.23
N LEU A 169 -3.93 0.10 10.22
CA LEU A 169 -3.41 -0.47 11.46
C LEU A 169 -4.51 -1.24 12.20
N VAL A 170 -5.67 -0.62 12.39
CA VAL A 170 -6.82 -1.22 13.08
C VAL A 170 -7.35 -2.45 12.31
N ALA A 171 -7.47 -2.34 10.98
CA ALA A 171 -7.85 -3.46 10.13
C ALA A 171 -6.84 -4.60 10.22
N GLY A 172 -5.54 -4.30 10.23
CA GLY A 172 -4.48 -5.28 10.43
C GLY A 172 -4.62 -6.02 11.76
N LEU A 173 -4.85 -5.29 12.85
CA LEU A 173 -5.07 -5.91 14.17
C LEU A 173 -6.29 -6.82 14.20
N LEU A 174 -7.41 -6.40 13.62
CA LEU A 174 -8.66 -7.18 13.61
C LEU A 174 -8.60 -8.42 12.71
N LEU A 175 -7.89 -8.34 11.60
CA LEU A 175 -7.75 -9.45 10.65
C LEU A 175 -6.76 -10.52 11.11
N HIS A 176 -5.80 -10.17 11.97
CA HIS A 176 -4.86 -11.13 12.53
C HIS A 176 -5.43 -11.82 13.77
N GLN A 177 -5.12 -13.10 13.89
CA GLN A 177 -5.70 -13.94 14.95
C GLN A 177 -5.06 -13.71 16.33
N SER A 178 -3.87 -13.12 16.39
CA SER A 178 -3.13 -12.89 17.63
C SER A 178 -2.06 -11.81 17.45
N PRO A 179 -1.57 -11.19 18.55
CA PRO A 179 -0.44 -10.28 18.50
C PRO A 179 0.80 -10.89 17.85
N ALA A 180 1.12 -12.13 18.17
CA ALA A 180 2.25 -12.85 17.58
C ALA A 180 2.12 -13.00 16.06
N SER A 181 0.93 -13.35 15.56
CA SER A 181 0.64 -13.43 14.11
C SER A 181 0.79 -12.08 13.42
N TYR A 182 0.29 -11.02 14.04
CA TYR A 182 0.43 -9.66 13.52
C TYR A 182 1.89 -9.22 13.44
N LEU A 183 2.66 -9.44 14.53
CA LEU A 183 4.09 -9.10 14.58
C LEU A 183 4.92 -9.92 13.59
N ALA A 184 4.60 -11.20 13.40
CA ALA A 184 5.26 -12.03 12.39
C ALA A 184 5.01 -11.51 10.97
N ALA A 185 3.76 -11.16 10.65
CA ALA A 185 3.40 -10.57 9.36
C ALA A 185 4.09 -9.21 9.15
N LEU A 186 4.13 -8.36 10.19
CA LEU A 186 4.82 -7.08 10.16
C LEU A 186 6.33 -7.25 9.93
N SER A 187 6.96 -8.18 10.64
CA SER A 187 8.39 -8.48 10.50
C SER A 187 8.75 -8.96 9.09
N GLU A 188 7.86 -9.73 8.47
CA GLU A 188 8.04 -10.16 7.07
C GLU A 188 7.86 -9.00 6.09
N ALA A 189 6.84 -8.16 6.31
CA ALA A 189 6.60 -6.97 5.50
C ALA A 189 7.78 -5.98 5.54
N VAL A 190 8.38 -5.76 6.71
CA VAL A 190 9.53 -4.85 6.89
C VAL A 190 10.75 -5.29 6.07
N LYS A 191 10.96 -6.59 5.86
CA LYS A 191 12.06 -7.07 5.00
C LYS A 191 11.95 -6.54 3.57
N GLY A 192 10.73 -6.39 3.05
CA GLY A 192 10.48 -5.81 1.73
C GLY A 192 10.68 -4.30 1.67
N LEU A 193 10.69 -3.59 2.81
CA LEU A 193 10.80 -2.14 2.85
C LEU A 193 12.23 -1.62 2.71
N CYS A 194 13.27 -2.44 2.86
CA CYS A 194 14.66 -2.00 2.81
C CYS A 194 15.00 -1.20 1.55
N GLY A 195 14.52 -1.62 0.38
CA GLY A 195 14.71 -0.91 -0.88
C GLY A 195 14.07 0.48 -0.88
N VAL A 196 12.85 0.56 -0.38
CA VAL A 196 12.08 1.82 -0.31
C VAL A 196 12.73 2.81 0.66
N VAL A 197 13.13 2.34 1.85
CA VAL A 197 13.80 3.18 2.86
C VAL A 197 15.12 3.76 2.35
N LEU A 198 15.88 3.00 1.54
CA LEU A 198 17.10 3.50 0.89
C LEU A 198 16.82 4.50 -0.25
N GLN A 199 15.73 4.34 -0.98
CA GLN A 199 15.39 5.19 -2.12
C GLN A 199 14.92 6.59 -1.70
N PHE A 200 14.15 6.71 -0.62
CA PHE A 200 13.61 8.00 -0.20
C PHE A 200 14.66 9.07 0.11
N PRO A 201 15.73 8.80 0.87
CA PRO A 201 16.81 9.78 1.07
C PRO A 201 17.48 10.21 -0.23
N LEU A 202 17.65 9.29 -1.20
CA LEU A 202 18.23 9.62 -2.50
C LEU A 202 17.30 10.54 -3.30
N TYR A 203 15.99 10.27 -3.31
CA TYR A 203 15.02 11.16 -3.96
C TYR A 203 14.95 12.52 -3.29
N ALA A 204 14.97 12.57 -1.95
CA ALA A 204 15.03 13.83 -1.22
C ALA A 204 16.31 14.62 -1.54
N GLY A 205 17.45 13.95 -1.69
CA GLY A 205 18.71 14.57 -2.12
C GLY A 205 18.62 15.15 -3.54
N ILE A 206 18.05 14.41 -4.50
CA ILE A 206 17.82 14.90 -5.86
C ILE A 206 16.88 16.11 -5.84
N MET A 207 15.77 16.04 -5.11
CA MET A 207 14.84 17.15 -4.96
C MET A 207 15.53 18.39 -4.35
N GLY A 208 16.32 18.21 -3.29
CA GLY A 208 17.10 19.28 -2.67
C GLY A 208 18.09 19.96 -3.65
N MET A 209 18.76 19.17 -4.48
CA MET A 209 19.63 19.71 -5.54
C MET A 209 18.84 20.49 -6.61
N MET A 210 17.68 19.98 -7.04
CA MET A 210 16.83 20.66 -8.01
C MET A 210 16.31 22.00 -7.49
N VAL A 211 15.86 22.05 -6.24
CA VAL A 211 15.41 23.29 -5.59
C VAL A 211 16.58 24.25 -5.35
N GLY A 212 17.69 23.77 -4.80
CA GLY A 212 18.86 24.58 -4.49
C GLY A 212 19.57 25.15 -5.71
N SER A 213 19.51 24.50 -6.86
CA SER A 213 20.06 24.99 -8.13
C SER A 213 19.12 25.94 -8.90
N GLY A 214 17.87 26.11 -8.44
CA GLY A 214 16.85 26.85 -9.17
C GLY A 214 16.28 26.12 -10.40
N LEU A 215 16.71 24.89 -10.66
CA LEU A 215 16.23 24.09 -11.80
C LEU A 215 14.72 23.84 -11.73
N ALA A 216 14.21 23.60 -10.53
CA ALA A 216 12.77 23.38 -10.30
C ALA A 216 11.91 24.60 -10.66
N ALA A 217 12.46 25.82 -10.55
CA ALA A 217 11.76 27.06 -10.92
C ALA A 217 11.86 27.39 -12.43
N SER A 218 12.79 26.74 -13.15
CA SER A 218 13.01 26.94 -14.58
C SER A 218 12.26 25.92 -15.46
N MET A 219 11.65 24.90 -14.86
CA MET A 219 10.80 23.89 -15.52
C MET A 219 9.33 24.28 -15.50
#